data_c5e5cd9b6fd8202ec411ed94b53aad7f
#
_entry.id   c5e5cd9b6fd8202ec411ed94b53aad7f
#
_cell.length_a   1.000
_cell.length_b   1.000
_cell.length_c   1.000
_cell.angle_alpha   90.00
_cell.angle_beta   90.00
_cell.angle_gamma   90.00
#
_symmetry.space_group_name_H-M   'P 1'
#
loop_
_entity.id
_entity.type
_entity.pdbx_description
1 polymer ?
#
loop_
_entity_poly.entity_id
_entity_poly.type
_entity_poly.pdbx_seq_one_letter_code
_entity_poly.pdbx_strand_id
1 'polypeptide(L)'
;MMITQSAGSNATQIANDVKKVLEEQQKIMPPGMEFRIISDVTEFLDASIHHLVETLIEAFILVFIVVYIFLQDFRSTLVPLVAVPVSLIGTFFFLNVFGFTLNLLTLSALVLAIAIVVDDAIVVVEAVHAKLDLGYKSTKSATVDAMNEISGAIISITLVMASVFVPVSFMGGTSGTFYREFGVTMAISIVISAVNALTLSPALCAVLLKPHNEDGTERKMTRMERFHASFNASYDKVLDRYKKIVTVFVKKPALAVISLVIGIV
;
A
#
# COMPACT_ATOMS: atom_id res chain seq x y z
N MET A 1 21.75 -0.33 38.41
CA MET A 1 20.78 -1.41 38.27
C MET A 1 20.48 -1.58 36.78
N MET A 2 20.45 -2.80 36.28
CA MET A 2 20.07 -3.09 34.89
C MET A 2 18.76 -3.90 34.92
N ILE A 3 17.78 -3.47 34.17
CA ILE A 3 16.48 -4.15 34.09
C ILE A 3 16.37 -4.73 32.68
N THR A 4 16.09 -6.00 32.56
CA THR A 4 15.96 -6.75 31.31
C THR A 4 14.57 -7.34 31.20
N GLN A 5 14.03 -7.36 29.98
CA GLN A 5 12.72 -7.97 29.73
C GLN A 5 12.82 -9.50 29.60
N SER A 6 11.77 -10.20 30.01
CA SER A 6 11.60 -11.63 29.72
C SER A 6 11.15 -11.84 28.26
N ALA A 7 11.50 -12.99 27.68
CA ALA A 7 11.04 -13.34 26.35
C ALA A 7 9.50 -13.32 26.26
N GLY A 8 8.95 -12.65 25.25
CA GLY A 8 7.50 -12.52 25.04
C GLY A 8 6.79 -11.42 25.83
N SER A 9 7.51 -10.62 26.64
CA SER A 9 6.94 -9.45 27.32
C SER A 9 6.99 -8.18 26.48
N ASN A 10 6.13 -7.20 26.79
CA ASN A 10 6.10 -5.92 26.09
C ASN A 10 7.12 -4.95 26.71
N ALA A 11 8.15 -4.60 25.94
CA ALA A 11 9.24 -3.72 26.38
C ALA A 11 8.76 -2.33 26.81
N THR A 12 7.89 -1.70 26.02
CA THR A 12 7.34 -0.37 26.30
C THR A 12 6.50 -0.35 27.56
N GLN A 13 5.68 -1.38 27.78
CA GLN A 13 4.87 -1.50 28.99
C GLN A 13 5.76 -1.64 30.22
N ILE A 14 6.78 -2.51 30.18
CA ILE A 14 7.73 -2.70 31.28
C ILE A 14 8.48 -1.41 31.59
N ALA A 15 8.97 -0.69 30.56
CA ALA A 15 9.67 0.57 30.76
C ALA A 15 8.77 1.60 31.45
N ASN A 16 7.51 1.71 31.02
CA ASN A 16 6.54 2.61 31.63
C ASN A 16 6.20 2.22 33.08
N ASP A 17 6.07 0.95 33.38
CA ASP A 17 5.81 0.47 34.74
C ASP A 17 7.03 0.72 35.64
N VAL A 18 8.25 0.50 35.14
CA VAL A 18 9.50 0.83 35.85
C VAL A 18 9.62 2.33 36.11
N LYS A 19 9.33 3.17 35.12
CA LYS A 19 9.34 4.65 35.29
C LYS A 19 8.36 5.09 36.39
N LYS A 20 7.14 4.53 36.43
CA LYS A 20 6.17 4.81 37.49
C LYS A 20 6.69 4.42 38.86
N VAL A 21 7.27 3.21 39.00
CA VAL A 21 7.84 2.75 40.28
C VAL A 21 9.00 3.67 40.70
N LEU A 22 9.86 4.10 39.75
CA LEU A 22 10.97 5.01 40.08
C LEU A 22 10.45 6.38 40.52
N GLU A 23 9.40 6.93 39.87
CA GLU A 23 8.75 8.18 40.29
C GLU A 23 8.13 8.09 41.69
N GLU A 24 7.51 6.97 42.01
CA GLU A 24 6.97 6.71 43.37
C GLU A 24 8.08 6.62 44.43
N GLN A 25 9.15 5.91 44.13
CA GLN A 25 10.30 5.78 45.00
C GLN A 25 11.09 7.07 45.18
N GLN A 26 11.13 7.91 44.14
CA GLN A 26 11.77 9.24 44.17
C GLN A 26 11.17 10.10 45.31
N LYS A 27 9.86 9.99 45.56
CA LYS A 27 9.16 10.77 46.62
C LYS A 27 9.59 10.40 48.03
N ILE A 28 10.14 9.22 48.22
CA ILE A 28 10.52 8.65 49.52
C ILE A 28 12.03 8.77 49.76
N MET A 29 12.80 9.16 48.73
CA MET A 29 14.24 9.28 48.82
C MET A 29 14.72 10.44 49.69
N PRO A 30 15.90 10.27 50.33
CA PRO A 30 16.55 11.36 51.09
C PRO A 30 16.84 12.56 50.18
N PRO A 31 16.83 13.81 50.75
CA PRO A 31 17.17 15.00 49.98
C PRO A 31 18.56 14.89 49.31
N GLY A 32 18.64 15.18 48.02
CA GLY A 32 19.89 15.13 47.25
C GLY A 32 20.16 13.80 46.53
N MET A 33 19.25 12.82 46.62
CA MET A 33 19.29 11.61 45.79
C MET A 33 18.24 11.67 44.71
N GLU A 34 18.61 11.33 43.44
CA GLU A 34 17.71 11.22 42.33
C GLU A 34 18.03 9.98 41.48
N PHE A 35 17.02 9.39 40.87
CA PHE A 35 17.19 8.37 39.86
C PHE A 35 17.52 9.02 38.51
N ARG A 36 18.54 8.49 37.86
CA ARG A 36 18.86 8.87 36.48
C ARG A 36 18.82 7.65 35.58
N ILE A 37 17.93 7.66 34.61
CA ILE A 37 17.91 6.68 33.55
C ILE A 37 19.06 6.97 32.59
N ILE A 38 20.02 6.06 32.48
CA ILE A 38 21.22 6.24 31.66
C ILE A 38 20.96 5.81 30.22
N SER A 39 20.14 4.78 30.03
CA SER A 39 19.81 4.24 28.73
C SER A 39 18.39 3.65 28.79
N ASP A 40 17.55 4.08 27.86
CA ASP A 40 16.22 3.56 27.63
C ASP A 40 16.06 3.17 26.16
N VAL A 41 16.04 1.85 25.92
CA VAL A 41 15.91 1.31 24.55
C VAL A 41 14.53 1.59 23.98
N THR A 42 13.52 1.80 24.85
CA THR A 42 12.14 2.01 24.40
C THR A 42 11.92 3.40 23.79
N GLU A 43 12.72 4.39 24.15
CA GLU A 43 12.65 5.73 23.49
C GLU A 43 12.95 5.63 22.00
N PHE A 44 13.95 4.82 21.62
CA PHE A 44 14.25 4.58 20.21
C PHE A 44 13.14 3.79 19.52
N LEU A 45 12.56 2.78 20.19
CA LEU A 45 11.45 1.98 19.65
C LEU A 45 10.20 2.85 19.43
N ASP A 46 9.82 3.65 20.42
CA ASP A 46 8.65 4.52 20.35
C ASP A 46 8.82 5.60 19.27
N ALA A 47 9.98 6.21 19.17
CA ALA A 47 10.30 7.17 18.10
C ALA A 47 10.25 6.50 16.71
N SER A 48 10.76 5.27 16.59
CA SER A 48 10.73 4.52 15.34
C SER A 48 9.31 4.13 14.93
N ILE A 49 8.49 3.67 15.86
CA ILE A 49 7.08 3.33 15.62
C ILE A 49 6.31 4.60 15.20
N HIS A 50 6.52 5.71 15.91
CA HIS A 50 5.87 6.98 15.56
C HIS A 50 6.25 7.44 14.17
N HIS A 51 7.52 7.40 13.81
CA HIS A 51 8.00 7.74 12.47
C HIS A 51 7.42 6.83 11.37
N LEU A 52 7.25 5.53 11.64
CA LEU A 52 6.61 4.61 10.68
C LEU A 52 5.13 4.89 10.51
N VAL A 53 4.41 5.24 11.59
CA VAL A 53 2.99 5.64 11.50
C VAL A 53 2.86 6.94 10.70
N GLU A 54 3.74 7.93 10.91
CA GLU A 54 3.79 9.13 10.09
C GLU A 54 4.03 8.79 8.62
N THR A 55 5.04 7.97 8.33
CA THR A 55 5.35 7.50 6.96
C THR A 55 4.16 6.78 6.31
N LEU A 56 3.42 5.99 7.07
CA LEU A 56 2.22 5.30 6.59
C LEU A 56 1.12 6.29 6.19
N ILE A 57 0.91 7.33 6.99
CA ILE A 57 -0.05 8.41 6.69
C ILE A 57 0.42 9.22 5.47
N GLU A 58 1.70 9.58 5.41
CA GLU A 58 2.28 10.29 4.26
C GLU A 58 2.17 9.48 2.96
N ALA A 59 2.50 8.20 3.02
CA ALA A 59 2.35 7.29 1.88
C ALA A 59 0.88 7.23 1.41
N PHE A 60 -0.07 7.12 2.33
CA PHE A 60 -1.49 7.11 2.01
C PHE A 60 -1.95 8.42 1.34
N ILE A 61 -1.52 9.57 1.85
CA ILE A 61 -1.84 10.89 1.27
C ILE A 61 -1.20 11.03 -0.12
N LEU A 62 0.08 10.64 -0.26
CA LEU A 62 0.78 10.70 -1.54
C LEU A 62 0.09 9.85 -2.60
N VAL A 63 -0.25 8.62 -2.25
CA VAL A 63 -1.00 7.70 -3.11
C VAL A 63 -2.34 8.32 -3.53
N PHE A 64 -3.10 8.88 -2.59
CA PHE A 64 -4.35 9.56 -2.91
C PHE A 64 -4.16 10.67 -3.94
N ILE A 65 -3.15 11.53 -3.76
CA ILE A 65 -2.85 12.64 -4.67
C ILE A 65 -2.50 12.10 -6.06
N VAL A 66 -1.61 11.10 -6.13
CA VAL A 66 -1.17 10.51 -7.40
C VAL A 66 -2.36 9.87 -8.12
N VAL A 67 -3.12 9.03 -7.44
CA VAL A 67 -4.29 8.35 -8.04
C VAL A 67 -5.31 9.37 -8.52
N TYR A 68 -5.57 10.44 -7.74
CA TYR A 68 -6.49 11.50 -8.15
C TYR A 68 -6.02 12.27 -9.40
N ILE A 69 -4.71 12.53 -9.52
CA ILE A 69 -4.14 13.20 -10.71
C ILE A 69 -4.32 12.34 -11.97
N PHE A 70 -4.15 11.01 -11.85
CA PHE A 70 -4.26 10.10 -12.98
C PHE A 70 -5.71 9.77 -13.34
N LEU A 71 -6.55 9.44 -12.38
CA LEU A 71 -7.95 9.09 -12.63
C LEU A 71 -8.84 10.31 -12.92
N GLN A 72 -8.44 11.51 -12.44
CA GLN A 72 -9.13 12.79 -12.66
C GLN A 72 -10.63 12.78 -12.27
N ASP A 73 -11.06 11.75 -11.57
CA ASP A 73 -12.42 11.60 -11.06
C ASP A 73 -12.37 11.21 -9.58
N PHE A 74 -13.00 12.03 -8.75
CA PHE A 74 -13.03 11.82 -7.30
C PHE A 74 -13.71 10.51 -6.91
N ARG A 75 -14.73 10.08 -7.65
CA ARG A 75 -15.45 8.84 -7.35
C ARG A 75 -14.59 7.61 -7.61
N SER A 76 -13.85 7.64 -8.70
CA SER A 76 -12.89 6.59 -9.05
C SER A 76 -11.77 6.50 -8.02
N THR A 77 -11.28 7.65 -7.55
CA THR A 77 -10.25 7.74 -6.52
C THR A 77 -10.71 7.20 -5.16
N LEU A 78 -12.02 7.26 -4.86
CA LEU A 78 -12.56 6.70 -3.63
C LEU A 78 -12.41 5.16 -3.54
N VAL A 79 -12.35 4.46 -4.67
CA VAL A 79 -12.23 3.00 -4.66
C VAL A 79 -10.91 2.55 -4.02
N PRO A 80 -9.72 2.95 -4.51
CA PRO A 80 -8.47 2.60 -3.84
C PRO A 80 -8.34 3.25 -2.46
N LEU A 81 -8.92 4.44 -2.25
CA LEU A 81 -8.92 5.10 -0.94
C LEU A 81 -9.63 4.28 0.14
N VAL A 82 -10.68 3.55 -0.20
CA VAL A 82 -11.40 2.63 0.72
C VAL A 82 -10.70 1.28 0.79
N ALA A 83 -10.18 0.77 -0.34
CA ALA A 83 -9.54 -0.54 -0.40
C ALA A 83 -8.30 -0.63 0.51
N VAL A 84 -7.48 0.44 0.59
CA VAL A 84 -6.26 0.46 1.42
C VAL A 84 -6.55 0.29 2.91
N PRO A 85 -7.38 1.12 3.57
CA PRO A 85 -7.71 0.92 4.98
C PRO A 85 -8.34 -0.44 5.27
N VAL A 86 -9.22 -0.94 4.39
CA VAL A 86 -9.83 -2.26 4.56
C VAL A 86 -8.78 -3.37 4.50
N SER A 87 -7.82 -3.29 3.57
CA SER A 87 -6.72 -4.25 3.47
C SER A 87 -5.81 -4.20 4.69
N LEU A 88 -5.47 -3.00 5.18
CA LEU A 88 -4.64 -2.84 6.37
C LEU A 88 -5.33 -3.39 7.62
N ILE A 89 -6.59 -3.05 7.84
CA ILE A 89 -7.38 -3.59 8.97
C ILE A 89 -7.47 -5.11 8.88
N GLY A 90 -7.72 -5.65 7.69
CA GLY A 90 -7.72 -7.09 7.46
C GLY A 90 -6.36 -7.72 7.77
N THR A 91 -5.26 -7.09 7.37
CA THR A 91 -3.91 -7.57 7.67
C THR A 91 -3.64 -7.56 9.18
N PHE A 92 -3.98 -6.48 9.89
CA PHE A 92 -3.86 -6.41 11.35
C PHE A 92 -4.67 -7.49 12.06
N PHE A 93 -5.90 -7.75 11.59
CA PHE A 93 -6.74 -8.81 12.13
C PHE A 93 -6.05 -10.18 12.03
N PHE A 94 -5.53 -10.54 10.85
CA PHE A 94 -4.86 -11.84 10.67
C PHE A 94 -3.53 -11.91 11.43
N LEU A 95 -2.75 -10.84 11.48
CA LEU A 95 -1.53 -10.79 12.29
C LEU A 95 -1.84 -11.08 13.78
N ASN A 96 -2.91 -10.49 14.31
CA ASN A 96 -3.35 -10.75 15.68
C ASN A 96 -3.80 -12.21 15.88
N VAL A 97 -4.57 -12.77 14.95
CA VAL A 97 -5.02 -14.19 15.00
C VAL A 97 -3.83 -15.15 14.99
N PHE A 98 -2.76 -14.84 14.23
CA PHE A 98 -1.54 -15.65 14.20
C PHE A 98 -0.56 -15.35 15.33
N GLY A 99 -0.91 -14.45 16.26
CA GLY A 99 -0.10 -14.11 17.42
C GLY A 99 1.14 -13.28 17.12
N PHE A 100 1.17 -12.60 15.97
CA PHE A 100 2.23 -11.64 15.64
C PHE A 100 2.01 -10.32 16.36
N THR A 101 3.09 -9.73 16.85
CA THR A 101 3.08 -8.39 17.47
C THR A 101 3.42 -7.31 16.45
N LEU A 102 2.91 -6.11 16.69
CA LEU A 102 3.33 -4.94 15.92
C LEU A 102 4.74 -4.54 16.36
N ASN A 103 5.64 -4.52 15.40
CA ASN A 103 7.02 -4.10 15.58
C ASN A 103 7.51 -3.35 14.33
N LEU A 104 8.76 -2.90 14.37
CA LEU A 104 9.38 -2.14 13.29
C LEU A 104 9.29 -2.85 11.93
N LEU A 105 9.43 -4.19 11.90
CA LEU A 105 9.45 -4.97 10.67
C LEU A 105 8.04 -5.18 10.11
N THR A 106 7.07 -5.52 10.98
CA THR A 106 5.67 -5.65 10.55
C THR A 106 5.11 -4.32 10.05
N LEU A 107 5.46 -3.19 10.71
CA LEU A 107 5.06 -1.86 10.25
C LEU A 107 5.75 -1.47 8.94
N SER A 108 7.04 -1.79 8.77
CA SER A 108 7.75 -1.56 7.49
C SER A 108 7.14 -2.39 6.36
N ALA A 109 6.77 -3.64 6.63
CA ALA A 109 6.06 -4.48 5.67
C ALA A 109 4.70 -3.88 5.29
N LEU A 110 3.96 -3.30 6.24
CA LEU A 110 2.67 -2.66 5.97
C LEU A 110 2.81 -1.39 5.12
N VAL A 111 3.86 -0.58 5.34
CA VAL A 111 4.15 0.57 4.47
C VAL A 111 4.39 0.11 3.02
N LEU A 112 5.16 -0.96 2.83
CA LEU A 112 5.39 -1.53 1.50
C LEU A 112 4.11 -2.15 0.93
N ALA A 113 3.29 -2.81 1.76
CA ALA A 113 2.04 -3.42 1.35
C ALA A 113 1.02 -2.40 0.82
N ILE A 114 1.02 -1.15 1.32
CA ILE A 114 0.14 -0.09 0.80
C ILE A 114 0.33 0.09 -0.71
N ALA A 115 1.58 0.12 -1.17
CA ALA A 115 1.87 0.30 -2.59
C ALA A 115 1.25 -0.83 -3.43
N ILE A 116 1.40 -2.08 -2.99
CA ILE A 116 0.87 -3.27 -3.69
C ILE A 116 -0.67 -3.26 -3.68
N VAL A 117 -1.28 -2.97 -2.51
CA VAL A 117 -2.75 -2.92 -2.36
C VAL A 117 -3.39 -1.88 -3.27
N VAL A 118 -2.73 -0.73 -3.41
CA VAL A 118 -3.20 0.36 -4.26
C VAL A 118 -3.17 -0.04 -5.73
N ASP A 119 -2.11 -0.69 -6.18
CA ASP A 119 -1.96 -1.11 -7.57
C ASP A 119 -3.09 -2.06 -7.99
N ASP A 120 -3.44 -3.04 -7.17
CA ASP A 120 -4.56 -3.95 -7.44
C ASP A 120 -5.90 -3.20 -7.60
N ALA A 121 -6.16 -2.24 -6.73
CA ALA A 121 -7.39 -1.44 -6.78
C ALA A 121 -7.42 -0.49 -8.01
N ILE A 122 -6.27 0.08 -8.40
CA ILE A 122 -6.15 0.95 -9.59
C ILE A 122 -6.45 0.16 -10.86
N VAL A 123 -5.88 -1.04 -11.00
CA VAL A 123 -6.09 -1.90 -12.17
C VAL A 123 -7.59 -2.21 -12.36
N VAL A 124 -8.32 -2.47 -11.28
CA VAL A 124 -9.77 -2.70 -11.35
C VAL A 124 -10.51 -1.44 -11.82
N VAL A 125 -10.21 -0.28 -11.23
CA VAL A 125 -10.86 0.98 -11.60
C VAL A 125 -10.59 1.33 -13.06
N GLU A 126 -9.34 1.19 -13.51
CA GLU A 126 -8.93 1.50 -14.88
C GLU A 126 -9.62 0.58 -15.90
N ALA A 127 -9.70 -0.72 -15.61
CA ALA A 127 -10.40 -1.67 -16.46
C ALA A 127 -11.89 -1.36 -16.59
N VAL A 128 -12.55 -0.95 -15.50
CA VAL A 128 -13.96 -0.54 -15.53
C VAL A 128 -14.14 0.76 -16.31
N HIS A 129 -13.23 1.75 -16.13
CA HIS A 129 -13.25 2.97 -16.92
C HIS A 129 -13.09 2.70 -18.43
N ALA A 130 -12.15 1.85 -18.80
CA ALA A 130 -11.95 1.46 -20.19
C ALA A 130 -13.22 0.87 -20.81
N LYS A 131 -14.02 0.10 -20.07
CA LYS A 131 -15.32 -0.41 -20.51
C LYS A 131 -16.37 0.71 -20.65
N LEU A 132 -16.42 1.64 -19.69
CA LEU A 132 -17.33 2.78 -19.74
C LEU A 132 -17.04 3.67 -20.95
N ASP A 133 -15.76 3.90 -21.28
CA ASP A 133 -15.32 4.67 -22.46
C ASP A 133 -15.69 3.98 -23.79
N LEU A 134 -15.86 2.65 -23.79
CA LEU A 134 -16.40 1.90 -24.92
C LEU A 134 -17.92 2.07 -25.10
N GLY A 135 -18.58 2.87 -24.27
CA GLY A 135 -20.00 3.22 -24.42
C GLY A 135 -20.96 2.33 -23.64
N TYR A 136 -20.50 1.62 -22.60
CA TYR A 136 -21.39 0.88 -21.71
C TYR A 136 -22.32 1.83 -20.96
N LYS A 137 -23.65 1.61 -21.10
CA LYS A 137 -24.69 2.42 -20.46
C LYS A 137 -24.89 2.08 -18.97
N SER A 138 -24.40 0.93 -18.52
CA SER A 138 -24.53 0.45 -17.15
C SER A 138 -23.15 0.18 -16.56
N THR A 139 -22.83 0.86 -15.48
CA THR A 139 -21.58 0.64 -14.73
C THR A 139 -21.47 -0.80 -14.24
N LYS A 140 -22.60 -1.41 -13.85
CA LYS A 140 -22.61 -2.80 -13.40
C LYS A 140 -22.19 -3.77 -14.51
N SER A 141 -22.70 -3.62 -15.74
CA SER A 141 -22.29 -4.48 -16.86
C SER A 141 -20.84 -4.23 -17.25
N ALA A 142 -20.41 -2.96 -17.28
CA ALA A 142 -19.02 -2.60 -17.52
C ALA A 142 -18.07 -3.26 -16.50
N THR A 143 -18.45 -3.25 -15.21
CA THR A 143 -17.67 -3.88 -14.14
C THR A 143 -17.59 -5.39 -14.30
N VAL A 144 -18.69 -6.06 -14.59
CA VAL A 144 -18.71 -7.52 -14.80
C VAL A 144 -17.80 -7.91 -15.96
N ASP A 145 -17.91 -7.22 -17.08
CA ASP A 145 -17.09 -7.52 -18.26
C ASP A 145 -15.61 -7.18 -18.05
N ALA A 146 -15.31 -6.07 -17.35
CA ALA A 146 -13.95 -5.75 -16.96
C ALA A 146 -13.35 -6.86 -16.07
N MET A 147 -14.09 -7.31 -15.05
CA MET A 147 -13.61 -8.35 -14.14
C MET A 147 -13.42 -9.70 -14.83
N ASN A 148 -14.23 -10.05 -15.82
CA ASN A 148 -14.02 -11.26 -16.62
C ASN A 148 -12.69 -11.24 -17.37
N GLU A 149 -12.21 -10.06 -17.77
CA GLU A 149 -10.94 -9.92 -18.48
C GLU A 149 -9.72 -9.90 -17.52
N ILE A 150 -9.85 -9.23 -16.36
CA ILE A 150 -8.68 -8.95 -15.50
C ILE A 150 -8.53 -9.89 -14.30
N SER A 151 -9.60 -10.61 -13.88
CA SER A 151 -9.51 -11.46 -12.66
C SER A 151 -8.42 -12.52 -12.75
N GLY A 152 -8.21 -13.12 -13.93
CA GLY A 152 -7.11 -14.07 -14.15
C GLY A 152 -5.72 -13.43 -13.98
N ALA A 153 -5.57 -12.17 -14.41
CA ALA A 153 -4.33 -11.41 -14.24
C ALA A 153 -4.08 -11.09 -12.75
N ILE A 154 -5.11 -10.64 -12.02
CA ILE A 154 -5.00 -10.34 -10.58
C ILE A 154 -4.58 -11.60 -9.81
N ILE A 155 -5.22 -12.74 -10.05
CA ILE A 155 -4.85 -14.02 -9.41
C ILE A 155 -3.40 -14.39 -9.74
N SER A 156 -2.98 -14.25 -11.00
CA SER A 156 -1.62 -14.56 -11.43
C SER A 156 -0.58 -13.68 -10.75
N ILE A 157 -0.83 -12.36 -10.68
CA ILE A 157 0.05 -11.39 -9.98
C ILE A 157 0.15 -11.76 -8.49
N THR A 158 -0.98 -12.04 -7.85
CA THR A 158 -1.03 -12.45 -6.44
C THR A 158 -0.20 -13.71 -6.19
N LEU A 159 -0.32 -14.73 -7.03
CA LEU A 159 0.46 -15.97 -6.93
C LEU A 159 1.96 -15.73 -7.11
N VAL A 160 2.35 -14.90 -8.08
CA VAL A 160 3.74 -14.52 -8.29
C VAL A 160 4.30 -13.80 -7.06
N MET A 161 3.59 -12.80 -6.53
CA MET A 161 4.02 -12.07 -5.33
C MET A 161 4.08 -12.99 -4.10
N ALA A 162 3.08 -13.84 -3.90
CA ALA A 162 3.07 -14.81 -2.82
C ALA A 162 4.24 -15.80 -2.92
N SER A 163 4.61 -16.23 -4.13
CA SER A 163 5.75 -17.13 -4.35
C SER A 163 7.10 -16.54 -3.92
N VAL A 164 7.21 -15.22 -3.82
CA VAL A 164 8.40 -14.52 -3.30
C VAL A 164 8.36 -14.45 -1.77
N PHE A 165 7.24 -14.03 -1.17
CA PHE A 165 7.17 -13.74 0.26
C PHE A 165 6.90 -14.97 1.12
N VAL A 166 6.17 -15.96 0.61
CA VAL A 166 5.90 -17.22 1.35
C VAL A 166 7.18 -17.98 1.69
N PRO A 167 8.15 -18.22 0.79
CA PRO A 167 9.41 -18.86 1.15
C PRO A 167 10.22 -18.11 2.20
N VAL A 168 10.21 -16.76 2.17
CA VAL A 168 10.89 -15.91 3.16
C VAL A 168 10.34 -16.15 4.57
N SER A 169 9.05 -16.47 4.69
CA SER A 169 8.39 -16.79 5.96
C SER A 169 8.90 -18.08 6.62
N PHE A 170 9.58 -18.94 5.88
CA PHE A 170 10.14 -20.21 6.38
C PHE A 170 11.63 -20.15 6.66
N MET A 171 12.27 -19.00 6.52
CA MET A 171 13.70 -18.86 6.83
C MET A 171 13.96 -19.11 8.31
N GLY A 172 14.99 -19.92 8.61
CA GLY A 172 15.41 -20.24 9.98
C GLY A 172 16.57 -19.38 10.46
N GLY A 173 16.94 -19.56 11.76
CA GLY A 173 18.04 -18.85 12.39
C GLY A 173 17.66 -17.48 12.92
N THR A 174 18.64 -16.75 13.52
CA THR A 174 18.41 -15.45 14.16
C THR A 174 17.86 -14.41 13.17
N SER A 175 18.43 -14.35 11.95
CA SER A 175 17.90 -13.50 10.90
C SER A 175 16.55 -13.96 10.38
N GLY A 176 16.26 -15.26 10.44
CA GLY A 176 15.00 -15.85 10.02
C GLY A 176 13.80 -15.35 10.83
N THR A 177 13.97 -15.09 12.13
CA THR A 177 12.89 -14.50 12.94
C THR A 177 12.42 -13.16 12.39
N PHE A 178 13.37 -12.30 11.98
CA PHE A 178 13.07 -11.00 11.38
C PHE A 178 12.39 -11.13 10.01
N TYR A 179 12.97 -11.94 9.12
CA TYR A 179 12.42 -12.13 7.77
C TYR A 179 11.07 -12.85 7.79
N ARG A 180 10.83 -13.73 8.76
CA ARG A 180 9.55 -14.42 8.91
C ARG A 180 8.41 -13.43 9.19
N GLU A 181 8.58 -12.52 10.15
CA GLU A 181 7.55 -11.53 10.48
C GLU A 181 7.24 -10.62 9.30
N PHE A 182 8.27 -10.14 8.61
CA PHE A 182 8.13 -9.35 7.39
C PHE A 182 7.43 -10.15 6.27
N GLY A 183 7.90 -11.35 5.98
CA GLY A 183 7.38 -12.21 4.91
C GLY A 183 5.93 -12.62 5.13
N VAL A 184 5.57 -13.01 6.37
CA VAL A 184 4.19 -13.36 6.74
C VAL A 184 3.28 -12.14 6.61
N THR A 185 3.70 -10.97 7.09
CA THR A 185 2.92 -9.73 6.98
C THR A 185 2.65 -9.39 5.52
N MET A 186 3.68 -9.47 4.67
CA MET A 186 3.55 -9.22 3.24
C MET A 186 2.63 -10.25 2.56
N ALA A 187 2.80 -11.54 2.84
CA ALA A 187 1.98 -12.60 2.25
C ALA A 187 0.50 -12.43 2.60
N ILE A 188 0.19 -12.12 3.87
CA ILE A 188 -1.18 -11.85 4.33
C ILE A 188 -1.74 -10.62 3.61
N SER A 189 -0.98 -9.51 3.55
CA SER A 189 -1.41 -8.27 2.90
C SER A 189 -1.74 -8.47 1.43
N ILE A 190 -0.91 -9.23 0.70
CA ILE A 190 -1.09 -9.54 -0.72
C ILE A 190 -2.36 -10.38 -0.94
N VAL A 191 -2.61 -11.38 -0.10
CA VAL A 191 -3.83 -12.20 -0.21
C VAL A 191 -5.08 -11.36 0.05
N ILE A 192 -5.05 -10.50 1.07
CA ILE A 192 -6.18 -9.62 1.39
C ILE A 192 -6.39 -8.59 0.27
N SER A 193 -5.30 -8.05 -0.31
CA SER A 193 -5.37 -7.16 -1.46
C SER A 193 -6.10 -7.81 -2.63
N ALA A 194 -5.71 -9.03 -2.99
CA ALA A 194 -6.36 -9.79 -4.06
C ALA A 194 -7.84 -10.05 -3.78
N VAL A 195 -8.20 -10.43 -2.56
CA VAL A 195 -9.62 -10.59 -2.16
C VAL A 195 -10.39 -9.28 -2.32
N ASN A 196 -9.82 -8.16 -1.89
CA ASN A 196 -10.43 -6.84 -2.05
C ASN A 196 -10.54 -6.43 -3.53
N ALA A 197 -9.50 -6.69 -4.34
CA ALA A 197 -9.52 -6.39 -5.77
C ALA A 197 -10.56 -7.23 -6.54
N LEU A 198 -10.83 -8.45 -6.10
CA LEU A 198 -11.81 -9.33 -6.72
C LEU A 198 -13.25 -9.14 -6.17
N THR A 199 -13.42 -8.48 -5.03
CA THR A 199 -14.72 -8.34 -4.38
C THR A 199 -15.10 -6.90 -4.10
N LEU A 200 -14.36 -6.21 -3.21
CA LEU A 200 -14.68 -4.86 -2.75
C LEU A 200 -14.51 -3.82 -3.86
N SER A 201 -13.37 -3.83 -4.57
CA SER A 201 -13.10 -2.83 -5.61
C SER A 201 -14.11 -2.86 -6.75
N PRO A 202 -14.50 -4.01 -7.34
CA PRO A 202 -15.53 -4.05 -8.37
C PRO A 202 -16.92 -3.67 -7.82
N ALA A 203 -17.23 -4.04 -6.57
CA ALA A 203 -18.51 -3.63 -5.96
C ALA A 203 -18.57 -2.10 -5.81
N LEU A 204 -17.50 -1.47 -5.35
CA LEU A 204 -17.39 -0.02 -5.25
C LEU A 204 -17.44 0.65 -6.63
N CYS A 205 -16.77 0.10 -7.64
CA CYS A 205 -16.84 0.60 -9.01
C CYS A 205 -18.29 0.58 -9.53
N ALA A 206 -19.01 -0.54 -9.35
CA ALA A 206 -20.39 -0.68 -9.81
C ALA A 206 -21.35 0.33 -9.15
N VAL A 207 -21.06 0.78 -7.91
CA VAL A 207 -21.91 1.70 -7.13
C VAL A 207 -21.49 3.15 -7.31
N LEU A 208 -20.19 3.45 -7.31
CA LEU A 208 -19.65 4.81 -7.26
C LEU A 208 -19.45 5.43 -8.64
N LEU A 209 -19.02 4.65 -9.63
CA LEU A 209 -18.74 5.17 -10.96
C LEU A 209 -20.02 5.51 -11.70
N LYS A 210 -19.93 6.42 -12.64
CA LYS A 210 -21.03 6.79 -13.53
C LYS A 210 -20.60 6.64 -14.98
N PRO A 211 -21.49 6.20 -15.88
CA PRO A 211 -21.25 6.27 -17.30
C PRO A 211 -20.97 7.72 -17.71
N HIS A 212 -20.07 7.90 -18.67
CA HIS A 212 -19.81 9.21 -19.25
C HIS A 212 -21.08 9.68 -19.97
N ASN A 213 -21.80 10.64 -19.38
CA ASN A 213 -22.86 11.33 -20.12
C ASN A 213 -22.17 12.39 -20.98
N GLU A 214 -22.24 12.27 -22.26
CA GLU A 214 -21.99 13.35 -23.22
C GLU A 214 -23.09 14.42 -23.10
N ASP A 215 -23.24 15.03 -21.94
CA ASP A 215 -24.04 16.24 -21.83
C ASP A 215 -23.17 17.39 -22.39
N GLY A 216 -23.33 17.62 -23.71
CA GLY A 216 -22.69 18.69 -24.47
C GLY A 216 -23.14 20.10 -24.07
N THR A 217 -23.19 20.39 -22.79
CA THR A 217 -23.32 21.76 -22.29
C THR A 217 -21.93 22.37 -22.17
N GLU A 218 -21.65 23.36 -23.00
CA GLU A 218 -20.48 24.24 -22.91
C GLU A 218 -20.44 24.93 -21.53
N ARG A 219 -19.92 24.21 -20.53
CA ARG A 219 -19.62 24.78 -19.21
C ARG A 219 -18.26 25.47 -19.25
N LYS A 220 -18.17 26.68 -18.75
CA LYS A 220 -16.87 27.35 -18.54
C LYS A 220 -15.96 26.42 -17.75
N MET A 221 -14.83 26.01 -18.34
CA MET A 221 -13.83 25.16 -17.72
C MET A 221 -13.41 25.71 -16.34
N THR A 222 -13.61 24.92 -15.31
CA THR A 222 -13.13 25.19 -13.96
C THR A 222 -11.58 25.16 -13.95
N ARG A 223 -10.93 25.80 -12.97
CA ARG A 223 -9.45 25.79 -12.85
C ARG A 223 -8.89 24.38 -12.82
N MET A 224 -9.60 23.43 -12.21
CA MET A 224 -9.22 22.03 -12.16
C MET A 224 -9.32 21.35 -13.55
N GLU A 225 -10.38 21.61 -14.31
CA GLU A 225 -10.54 21.08 -15.66
C GLU A 225 -9.44 21.60 -16.61
N ARG A 226 -8.98 22.85 -16.43
CA ARG A 226 -7.82 23.37 -17.17
C ARG A 226 -6.52 22.67 -16.80
N PHE A 227 -6.32 22.34 -15.51
CA PHE A 227 -5.18 21.58 -15.06
C PHE A 227 -5.21 20.16 -15.67
N HIS A 228 -6.36 19.48 -15.62
CA HIS A 228 -6.56 18.16 -16.22
C HIS A 228 -6.29 18.20 -17.74
N ALA A 229 -6.83 19.18 -18.47
CA ALA A 229 -6.60 19.33 -19.88
C ALA A 229 -5.11 19.55 -20.22
N SER A 230 -4.40 20.36 -19.44
CA SER A 230 -2.96 20.59 -19.62
C SER A 230 -2.13 19.34 -19.29
N PHE A 231 -2.50 18.61 -18.25
CA PHE A 231 -1.90 17.34 -17.88
C PHE A 231 -2.09 16.30 -18.97
N ASN A 232 -3.33 16.12 -19.47
CA ASN A 232 -3.65 15.17 -20.54
C ASN A 232 -2.89 15.50 -21.83
N ALA A 233 -2.84 16.76 -22.23
CA ALA A 233 -2.07 17.18 -23.40
C ALA A 233 -0.56 16.89 -23.27
N SER A 234 -0.02 16.96 -22.06
CA SER A 234 1.38 16.61 -21.79
C SER A 234 1.57 15.09 -21.76
N TYR A 235 0.63 14.38 -21.16
CA TYR A 235 0.61 12.92 -21.12
C TYR A 235 0.51 12.30 -22.50
N ASP A 236 -0.37 12.81 -23.37
CA ASP A 236 -0.53 12.36 -24.76
C ASP A 236 0.77 12.48 -25.56
N LYS A 237 1.52 13.57 -25.37
CA LYS A 237 2.84 13.74 -26.03
C LYS A 237 3.84 12.67 -25.55
N VAL A 238 3.83 12.34 -24.27
CA VAL A 238 4.69 11.28 -23.70
C VAL A 238 4.25 9.92 -24.23
N LEU A 239 2.95 9.66 -24.25
CA LEU A 239 2.34 8.42 -24.75
C LEU A 239 2.66 8.20 -26.23
N ASP A 240 2.58 9.25 -27.07
CA ASP A 240 2.93 9.15 -28.49
C ASP A 240 4.42 8.87 -28.70
N ARG A 241 5.27 9.45 -27.87
CA ARG A 241 6.71 9.13 -27.90
C ARG A 241 6.96 7.68 -27.49
N TYR A 242 6.31 7.23 -26.41
CA TYR A 242 6.37 5.85 -25.95
C TYR A 242 5.90 4.86 -27.02
N LYS A 243 4.72 5.11 -27.64
CA LYS A 243 4.20 4.27 -28.75
C LYS A 243 5.19 4.16 -29.91
N LYS A 244 5.85 5.27 -30.29
CA LYS A 244 6.90 5.26 -31.33
C LYS A 244 8.08 4.38 -30.95
N ILE A 245 8.57 4.51 -29.70
CA ILE A 245 9.68 3.70 -29.18
C ILE A 245 9.31 2.22 -29.17
N VAL A 246 8.16 1.86 -28.58
CA VAL A 246 7.68 0.47 -28.53
C VAL A 246 7.51 -0.11 -29.92
N THR A 247 6.96 0.66 -30.87
CA THR A 247 6.81 0.22 -32.26
C THR A 247 8.17 -0.11 -32.92
N VAL A 248 9.22 0.65 -32.60
CA VAL A 248 10.58 0.35 -33.10
C VAL A 248 11.11 -0.94 -32.49
N PHE A 249 10.92 -1.16 -31.18
CA PHE A 249 11.36 -2.40 -30.49
C PHE A 249 10.62 -3.64 -31.01
N VAL A 250 9.30 -3.52 -31.22
CA VAL A 250 8.49 -4.63 -31.77
C VAL A 250 8.89 -4.94 -33.22
N LYS A 251 9.16 -3.93 -34.03
CA LYS A 251 9.60 -4.12 -35.44
C LYS A 251 11.04 -4.62 -35.56
N LYS A 252 11.89 -4.38 -34.56
CA LYS A 252 13.31 -4.76 -34.57
C LYS A 252 13.66 -5.55 -33.31
N PRO A 253 13.34 -6.86 -33.23
CA PRO A 253 13.55 -7.66 -32.04
C PRO A 253 15.02 -7.71 -31.57
N ALA A 254 15.97 -7.52 -32.50
CA ALA A 254 17.39 -7.41 -32.15
C ALA A 254 17.69 -6.24 -31.21
N LEU A 255 17.02 -5.08 -31.39
CA LEU A 255 17.18 -3.94 -30.48
C LEU A 255 16.62 -4.23 -29.09
N ALA A 256 15.52 -4.99 -28.99
CA ALA A 256 14.96 -5.41 -27.72
C ALA A 256 15.94 -6.32 -26.95
N VAL A 257 16.56 -7.29 -27.63
CA VAL A 257 17.57 -8.18 -27.05
C VAL A 257 18.82 -7.38 -26.61
N ILE A 258 19.31 -6.46 -27.44
CA ILE A 258 20.47 -5.62 -27.12
C ILE A 258 20.17 -4.75 -25.88
N SER A 259 18.99 -4.12 -25.81
CA SER A 259 18.62 -3.30 -24.63
C SER A 259 18.50 -4.13 -23.36
N LEU A 260 18.01 -5.36 -23.45
CA LEU A 260 17.93 -6.30 -22.34
C LEU A 260 19.34 -6.71 -21.86
N VAL A 261 20.25 -7.03 -22.77
CA VAL A 261 21.64 -7.35 -22.44
C VAL A 261 22.33 -6.16 -21.77
N ILE A 262 22.14 -4.92 -22.28
CA ILE A 262 22.72 -3.71 -21.66
C ILE A 262 22.14 -3.46 -20.27
N GLY A 263 20.89 -3.82 -20.01
CA GLY A 263 20.25 -3.65 -18.70
C GLY A 263 20.66 -4.70 -17.65
N ILE A 264 21.29 -5.83 -18.09
CA ILE A 264 21.76 -6.89 -17.19
C ILE A 264 23.25 -6.70 -16.82
N VAL A 265 24.01 -5.99 -17.62
CA VAL A 265 25.44 -5.68 -17.39
C VAL A 265 25.57 -4.37 -16.61
#